data_c1511251188bbb4ddfd115dcb06b3b82
#
_entry.id   c1511251188bbb4ddfd115dcb06b3b82
#
_cell.length_a   1.000
_cell.length_b   1.000
_cell.length_c   1.000
_cell.angle_alpha   90.00
_cell.angle_beta   90.00
_cell.angle_gamma   90.00
#
_symmetry.space_group_name_H-M   'P 1'
#
loop_
_entity.id
_entity.type
_entity.pdbx_description
1 polymer ?
#
loop_
_entity_poly.entity_id
_entity_poly.type
_entity_poly.pdbx_seq_one_letter_code
_entity_poly.pdbx_strand_id
1 'polypeptide(L)'
;MPERCQMPDVLTTGEGEKRRVGVEADGIVAAIETVLTEEALRTPDLGGKASTASRYVSRIDSPLGEFTVELDSDPIKDLDLQDHRVPESLRELGGHAMDVIDYAAERLVPLEIVSPPIPFEALETIEALVDHLREAGAVGSREAILYAFGLQLNPELPALEADTLRRYLQTFAALYDWLKGRHQLDFSRKVTTYIEPWASKYVDKLVAEGYSPDMETLMRDYLKDNPTRNRALDLLPLFAHINADLLAEYVEDPRIKSRPTLHYRLPDCDIDNPRWHFSTVWNDWVVLEQVVANLEHHQELNDLFRESRTLSFRNL
;
A
#
# COMPACT_ATOMS: atom_id res chain seq x y z
N MET A 1 -2.99 -3.02 -33.83
CA MET A 1 -2.45 -2.21 -32.71
C MET A 1 -3.65 -1.80 -31.88
N PRO A 2 -3.79 -2.20 -30.63
CA PRO A 2 -4.83 -1.65 -29.79
C PRO A 2 -4.51 -0.18 -29.53
N GLU A 3 -5.50 0.68 -29.72
CA GLU A 3 -5.45 2.08 -29.37
C GLU A 3 -4.98 2.22 -27.91
N ARG A 4 -3.95 3.05 -27.70
CA ARG A 4 -3.55 3.45 -26.35
C ARG A 4 -4.77 4.07 -25.68
N CYS A 5 -5.29 3.42 -24.67
CA CYS A 5 -6.32 3.99 -23.83
C CYS A 5 -5.75 5.30 -23.26
N GLN A 6 -6.31 6.43 -23.68
CA GLN A 6 -5.99 7.72 -23.07
C GLN A 6 -6.55 7.65 -21.66
N MET A 7 -5.65 7.60 -20.68
CA MET A 7 -6.05 7.73 -19.29
C MET A 7 -6.60 9.13 -19.03
N PRO A 8 -7.60 9.28 -18.16
CA PRO A 8 -7.98 10.61 -17.69
C PRO A 8 -6.76 11.29 -17.06
N ASP A 9 -6.69 12.62 -17.12
CA ASP A 9 -5.63 13.46 -16.56
C ASP A 9 -5.57 13.41 -15.01
N VAL A 10 -5.79 12.25 -14.43
CA VAL A 10 -5.69 12.01 -13.00
C VAL A 10 -4.25 11.66 -12.72
N LEU A 11 -3.50 12.64 -12.27
CA LEU A 11 -2.16 12.44 -11.73
C LEU A 11 -2.28 11.62 -10.46
N THR A 12 -1.89 10.37 -10.53
CA THR A 12 -1.68 9.57 -9.33
C THR A 12 -0.31 9.90 -8.79
N THR A 13 -0.24 10.96 -8.01
CA THR A 13 0.88 11.24 -7.15
C THR A 13 0.43 10.90 -5.73
N GLY A 14 1.17 10.15 -5.02
CA GLY A 14 0.86 9.78 -3.65
C GLY A 14 2.11 9.78 -2.80
N GLU A 15 2.03 9.36 -1.56
CA GLU A 15 3.22 9.15 -0.72
C GLU A 15 4.09 7.98 -1.19
N GLY A 16 3.81 7.46 -2.36
CA GLY A 16 4.59 6.41 -2.97
C GLY A 16 4.03 5.01 -2.75
N GLU A 17 4.71 4.10 -3.34
CA GLU A 17 4.44 2.68 -3.29
C GLU A 17 5.23 2.04 -2.15
N LYS A 18 4.60 1.16 -1.37
CA LYS A 18 5.25 0.36 -0.33
C LYS A 18 5.35 -1.09 -0.76
N ARG A 19 6.54 -1.65 -0.70
CA ARG A 19 6.80 -3.06 -0.99
C ARG A 19 7.51 -3.74 0.16
N ARG A 20 7.15 -5.00 0.39
CA ARG A 20 7.81 -5.88 1.32
C ARG A 20 8.50 -6.97 0.52
N VAL A 21 9.77 -7.14 0.73
CA VAL A 21 10.61 -8.12 0.05
C VAL A 21 11.45 -8.90 1.08
N GLY A 22 11.61 -10.19 0.83
CA GLY A 22 12.38 -11.08 1.70
C GLY A 22 13.80 -11.28 1.20
N VAL A 23 14.59 -10.21 1.11
CA VAL A 23 15.99 -10.27 0.70
C VAL A 23 16.83 -9.45 1.68
N GLU A 24 18.13 -9.72 1.75
CA GLU A 24 19.04 -8.94 2.59
C GLU A 24 19.06 -7.47 2.17
N ALA A 25 19.14 -6.56 3.16
CA ALA A 25 19.06 -5.12 2.95
C ALA A 25 20.08 -4.62 1.91
N ASP A 26 21.31 -5.12 1.98
CA ASP A 26 22.39 -4.71 1.06
C ASP A 26 22.08 -5.06 -0.40
N GLY A 27 21.44 -6.20 -0.66
CA GLY A 27 21.02 -6.61 -1.99
C GLY A 27 19.91 -5.72 -2.55
N ILE A 28 18.96 -5.30 -1.71
CA ILE A 28 17.89 -4.38 -2.08
C ILE A 28 18.45 -2.99 -2.39
N VAL A 29 19.30 -2.45 -1.51
CA VAL A 29 19.95 -1.15 -1.70
C VAL A 29 20.72 -1.15 -3.03
N ALA A 30 21.53 -2.18 -3.30
CA ALA A 30 22.28 -2.30 -4.54
C ALA A 30 21.37 -2.36 -5.78
N ALA A 31 20.25 -3.08 -5.71
CA ALA A 31 19.29 -3.15 -6.81
C ALA A 31 18.65 -1.78 -7.09
N ILE A 32 18.23 -1.06 -6.05
CA ILE A 32 17.66 0.28 -6.18
C ILE A 32 18.71 1.26 -6.74
N GLU A 33 19.93 1.26 -6.22
CA GLU A 33 21.02 2.10 -6.71
C GLU A 33 21.32 1.83 -8.19
N THR A 34 21.31 0.57 -8.63
CA THR A 34 21.53 0.21 -10.03
C THR A 34 20.47 0.83 -10.93
N VAL A 35 19.19 0.65 -10.63
CA VAL A 35 18.08 1.19 -11.42
C VAL A 35 18.12 2.71 -11.46
N LEU A 36 18.33 3.35 -10.32
CA LEU A 36 18.35 4.81 -10.23
C LEU A 36 19.57 5.42 -10.92
N THR A 37 20.71 4.69 -10.94
CA THR A 37 21.91 5.11 -11.69
C THR A 37 21.69 5.01 -13.20
N GLU A 38 21.03 3.95 -13.69
CA GLU A 38 20.68 3.81 -15.10
C GLU A 38 19.70 4.90 -15.56
N GLU A 39 18.71 5.23 -14.73
CA GLU A 39 17.78 6.34 -15.01
C GLU A 39 18.52 7.69 -15.01
N ALA A 40 19.45 7.91 -14.07
CA ALA A 40 20.31 9.10 -14.04
C ALA A 40 21.22 9.22 -15.29
N LEU A 41 21.61 8.12 -15.91
CA LEU A 41 22.36 8.12 -17.17
C LEU A 41 21.49 8.56 -18.37
N ARG A 42 20.18 8.37 -18.30
CA ARG A 42 19.23 8.87 -19.30
C ARG A 42 18.93 10.36 -19.11
N THR A 43 19.08 10.87 -17.88
CA THR A 43 18.91 12.28 -17.50
C THR A 43 20.24 12.82 -16.92
N PRO A 44 21.04 13.61 -17.65
CA PRO A 44 22.48 13.83 -17.39
C PRO A 44 22.90 14.53 -16.09
N ASP A 45 22.04 14.86 -15.15
CA ASP A 45 22.38 15.73 -14.00
C ASP A 45 22.10 15.18 -12.59
N LEU A 46 21.76 13.88 -12.43
CA LEU A 46 21.23 13.41 -11.16
C LEU A 46 21.89 12.08 -10.71
N GLY A 47 22.98 12.16 -9.97
CA GLY A 47 23.61 11.01 -9.30
C GLY A 47 22.99 10.75 -7.93
N GLY A 48 22.39 9.57 -7.72
CA GLY A 48 21.94 9.12 -6.40
C GLY A 48 23.11 8.77 -5.47
N LYS A 49 22.97 9.01 -4.17
CA LYS A 49 23.89 8.56 -3.14
C LYS A 49 23.11 7.92 -2.00
N ALA A 50 23.46 6.68 -1.66
CA ALA A 50 22.94 6.03 -0.48
C ALA A 50 23.53 6.64 0.80
N SER A 51 22.66 6.84 1.79
CA SER A 51 23.08 7.19 3.14
C SER A 51 22.41 6.25 4.14
N THR A 52 23.17 5.72 5.09
CA THR A 52 22.63 4.89 6.16
C THR A 52 22.23 5.79 7.32
N ALA A 53 20.94 5.90 7.58
CA ALA A 53 20.38 6.72 8.67
C ALA A 53 20.41 5.97 10.02
N SER A 54 20.26 4.64 9.98
CA SER A 54 20.40 3.74 11.13
C SER A 54 20.77 2.35 10.62
N ARG A 55 21.04 1.39 11.55
CA ARG A 55 21.35 0.00 11.19
C ARG A 55 20.25 -0.69 10.36
N TYR A 56 19.01 -0.26 10.48
CA TYR A 56 17.82 -0.89 9.87
C TYR A 56 17.09 0.01 8.87
N VAL A 57 17.64 1.17 8.57
CA VAL A 57 17.03 2.13 7.66
C VAL A 57 18.11 2.64 6.72
N SER A 58 17.93 2.39 5.43
CA SER A 58 18.76 2.98 4.36
C SER A 58 17.92 3.95 3.55
N ARG A 59 18.49 5.09 3.20
CA ARG A 59 17.86 6.11 2.37
C ARG A 59 18.67 6.29 1.11
N ILE A 60 17.99 6.37 -0.01
CA ILE A 60 18.58 6.40 -1.34
C ILE A 60 17.99 7.60 -2.08
N ASP A 61 18.80 8.63 -2.25
CA ASP A 61 18.42 9.79 -3.05
C ASP A 61 18.40 9.45 -4.53
N SER A 62 17.36 9.87 -5.24
CA SER A 62 17.21 9.64 -6.66
C SER A 62 16.56 10.83 -7.37
N PRO A 63 16.57 10.85 -8.71
CA PRO A 63 15.80 11.81 -9.51
C PRO A 63 14.31 11.86 -9.19
N LEU A 64 13.74 10.73 -8.73
CA LEU A 64 12.34 10.63 -8.36
C LEU A 64 12.08 11.05 -6.90
N GLY A 65 13.13 11.28 -6.11
CA GLY A 65 13.07 11.58 -4.69
C GLY A 65 13.77 10.53 -3.82
N GLU A 66 13.60 10.60 -2.51
CA GLU A 66 14.23 9.70 -1.56
C GLU A 66 13.43 8.37 -1.44
N PHE A 67 14.07 7.24 -1.76
CA PHE A 67 13.58 5.92 -1.41
C PHE A 67 14.08 5.52 -0.02
N THR A 68 13.24 4.86 0.75
CA THR A 68 13.63 4.30 2.05
C THR A 68 13.50 2.78 2.02
N VAL A 69 14.55 2.08 2.46
CA VAL A 69 14.54 0.64 2.70
C VAL A 69 14.64 0.43 4.20
N GLU A 70 13.65 -0.23 4.78
CA GLU A 70 13.58 -0.38 6.23
C GLU A 70 12.95 -1.71 6.64
N LEU A 71 13.24 -2.17 7.88
CA LEU A 71 12.50 -3.29 8.45
C LEU A 71 11.07 -2.86 8.77
N ASP A 72 10.09 -3.70 8.43
CA ASP A 72 8.67 -3.44 8.75
C ASP A 72 8.34 -3.77 10.22
N SER A 73 9.13 -3.19 11.14
CA SER A 73 8.93 -3.36 12.58
C SER A 73 9.47 -2.18 13.37
N ASP A 74 8.58 -1.27 13.75
CA ASP A 74 8.93 -0.12 14.59
C ASP A 74 9.62 -0.54 15.92
N PRO A 75 9.17 -1.60 16.64
CA PRO A 75 9.84 -2.03 17.86
C PRO A 75 11.30 -2.45 17.69
N ILE A 76 11.67 -2.95 16.50
CA ILE A 76 13.05 -3.37 16.21
C ILE A 76 13.88 -2.18 15.72
N LYS A 77 13.29 -1.28 14.94
CA LYS A 77 13.97 -0.05 14.46
C LYS A 77 14.40 0.84 15.62
N ASP A 78 13.56 0.94 16.64
CA ASP A 78 13.76 1.79 17.82
C ASP A 78 14.50 1.09 18.95
N LEU A 79 15.00 -0.14 18.75
CA LEU A 79 15.68 -0.90 19.79
C LEU A 79 17.06 -0.32 20.07
N ASP A 80 17.18 0.45 21.14
CA ASP A 80 18.44 0.89 21.72
C ASP A 80 18.72 0.05 22.99
N LEU A 81 19.74 -0.81 22.95
CA LEU A 81 20.14 -1.62 24.12
C LEU A 81 20.60 -0.79 25.32
N GLN A 82 20.90 0.50 25.13
CA GLN A 82 21.22 1.41 26.23
C GLN A 82 19.96 2.01 26.87
N ASP A 83 18.78 1.83 26.25
CA ASP A 83 17.52 2.27 26.83
C ASP A 83 17.23 1.53 28.15
N HIS A 84 16.94 2.30 29.18
CA HIS A 84 16.60 1.75 30.52
C HIS A 84 15.34 0.88 30.54
N ARG A 85 14.54 0.90 29.46
CA ARG A 85 13.37 0.02 29.25
C ARG A 85 13.74 -1.38 28.82
N VAL A 86 14.98 -1.59 28.32
CA VAL A 86 15.49 -2.91 27.95
C VAL A 86 15.88 -3.69 29.21
N PRO A 87 15.41 -4.94 29.41
CA PRO A 87 15.75 -5.76 30.55
C PRO A 87 17.29 -5.87 30.75
N GLU A 88 17.74 -5.79 31.99
CA GLU A 88 19.18 -5.81 32.31
C GLU A 88 19.87 -7.06 31.80
N SER A 89 19.17 -8.21 31.78
CA SER A 89 19.65 -9.47 31.22
C SER A 89 19.97 -9.39 29.72
N LEU A 90 19.30 -8.57 28.95
CA LEU A 90 19.59 -8.36 27.54
C LEU A 90 20.73 -7.34 27.35
N ARG A 91 20.85 -6.34 28.25
CA ARG A 91 21.96 -5.38 28.24
C ARG A 91 23.29 -6.05 28.60
N GLU A 92 23.28 -7.02 29.54
CA GLU A 92 24.48 -7.77 29.95
C GLU A 92 25.02 -8.71 28.86
N LEU A 93 24.18 -9.15 27.91
CA LEU A 93 24.60 -9.96 26.75
C LEU A 93 25.40 -9.15 25.71
N GLY A 94 25.36 -7.81 25.79
CA GLY A 94 26.18 -6.92 24.94
C GLY A 94 26.02 -7.19 23.44
N GLY A 95 27.12 -7.20 22.69
CA GLY A 95 27.13 -7.42 21.24
C GLY A 95 26.50 -8.75 20.80
N HIS A 96 26.58 -9.81 21.60
CA HIS A 96 25.97 -11.10 21.27
C HIS A 96 24.43 -11.06 21.30
N ALA A 97 23.84 -10.22 22.15
CA ALA A 97 22.37 -10.04 22.14
C ALA A 97 21.92 -9.31 20.87
N MET A 98 22.70 -8.33 20.41
CA MET A 98 22.45 -7.65 19.15
C MET A 98 22.54 -8.61 17.97
N ASP A 99 23.58 -9.43 17.90
CA ASP A 99 23.76 -10.43 16.82
C ASP A 99 22.57 -11.41 16.75
N VAL A 100 22.01 -11.81 17.90
CA VAL A 100 20.83 -12.69 17.95
C VAL A 100 19.57 -11.94 17.53
N ILE A 101 19.41 -10.68 17.93
CA ILE A 101 18.28 -9.83 17.55
C ILE A 101 18.33 -9.52 16.05
N ASP A 102 19.53 -9.20 15.54
CA ASP A 102 19.73 -8.95 14.11
C ASP A 102 19.45 -10.21 13.28
N TYR A 103 20.00 -11.36 13.70
CA TYR A 103 19.73 -12.64 13.04
C TYR A 103 18.24 -12.99 13.03
N ALA A 104 17.52 -12.67 14.10
CA ALA A 104 16.08 -12.86 14.18
C ALA A 104 15.34 -11.80 13.35
N ALA A 105 15.76 -10.54 13.38
CA ALA A 105 15.17 -9.46 12.61
C ALA A 105 15.29 -9.69 11.11
N GLU A 106 16.50 -10.03 10.63
CA GLU A 106 16.76 -10.33 9.22
C GLU A 106 15.94 -11.51 8.68
N ARG A 107 15.60 -12.47 9.54
CA ARG A 107 14.84 -13.68 9.16
C ARG A 107 13.36 -13.65 9.47
N LEU A 108 12.96 -12.79 10.40
CA LEU A 108 11.59 -12.76 10.93
C LEU A 108 10.83 -11.50 10.57
N VAL A 109 11.49 -10.45 10.08
CA VAL A 109 10.85 -9.18 9.71
C VAL A 109 11.16 -8.85 8.26
N PRO A 110 10.14 -8.68 7.43
CA PRO A 110 10.35 -8.33 6.04
C PRO A 110 10.92 -6.92 5.90
N LEU A 111 11.71 -6.72 4.86
CA LEU A 111 12.12 -5.39 4.42
C LEU A 111 10.98 -4.73 3.65
N GLU A 112 10.75 -3.46 3.95
CA GLU A 112 9.82 -2.61 3.25
C GLU A 112 10.60 -1.57 2.42
N ILE A 113 10.26 -1.44 1.14
CA ILE A 113 10.74 -0.36 0.28
C ILE A 113 9.63 0.67 0.19
N VAL A 114 9.93 1.89 0.62
CA VAL A 114 9.02 3.03 0.51
C VAL A 114 9.54 3.96 -0.56
N SER A 115 8.79 4.12 -1.65
CA SER A 115 9.12 5.09 -2.70
C SER A 115 8.68 6.50 -2.30
N PRO A 116 9.30 7.54 -2.85
CA PRO A 116 8.71 8.87 -2.87
C PRO A 116 7.42 8.87 -3.71
N PRO A 117 6.67 9.99 -3.77
CA PRO A 117 5.61 10.15 -4.76
C PRO A 117 6.15 9.95 -6.18
N ILE A 118 5.58 9.01 -6.91
CA ILE A 118 6.03 8.64 -8.26
C ILE A 118 5.08 9.26 -9.29
N PRO A 119 5.57 10.15 -10.18
CA PRO A 119 4.76 10.66 -11.26
C PRO A 119 4.41 9.52 -12.24
N PHE A 120 3.26 9.65 -12.87
CA PHE A 120 2.72 8.61 -13.75
C PHE A 120 3.70 8.21 -14.86
N GLU A 121 4.41 9.19 -15.43
CA GLU A 121 5.38 9.00 -16.51
C GLU A 121 6.59 8.16 -16.08
N ALA A 122 6.84 8.04 -14.78
CA ALA A 122 7.97 7.30 -14.22
C ALA A 122 7.61 5.89 -13.72
N LEU A 123 6.40 5.40 -13.95
CA LEU A 123 5.98 4.06 -13.51
C LEU A 123 6.78 2.93 -14.17
N GLU A 124 7.32 3.16 -15.37
CA GLU A 124 8.22 2.19 -16.03
C GLU A 124 9.50 1.95 -15.20
N THR A 125 9.98 2.95 -14.46
CA THR A 125 11.13 2.82 -13.57
C THR A 125 10.82 1.87 -12.41
N ILE A 126 9.59 1.86 -11.92
CA ILE A 126 9.15 0.92 -10.87
C ILE A 126 9.11 -0.52 -11.41
N GLU A 127 8.69 -0.72 -12.66
CA GLU A 127 8.75 -2.06 -13.27
C GLU A 127 10.21 -2.55 -13.40
N ALA A 128 11.12 -1.69 -13.84
CA ALA A 128 12.54 -2.00 -13.92
C ALA A 128 13.13 -2.31 -12.52
N LEU A 129 12.74 -1.56 -11.49
CA LEU A 129 13.14 -1.84 -10.10
C LEU A 129 12.69 -3.24 -9.66
N VAL A 130 11.47 -3.66 -10.01
CA VAL A 130 10.97 -5.02 -9.72
C VAL A 130 11.87 -6.08 -10.34
N ASP A 131 12.27 -5.90 -11.60
CA ASP A 131 13.12 -6.87 -12.29
C ASP A 131 14.50 -6.98 -11.64
N HIS A 132 15.13 -5.86 -11.27
CA HIS A 132 16.41 -5.85 -10.58
C HIS A 132 16.33 -6.45 -9.16
N LEU A 133 15.25 -6.18 -8.44
CA LEU A 133 15.02 -6.81 -7.13
C LEU A 133 14.88 -8.32 -7.27
N ARG A 134 14.20 -8.80 -8.31
CA ARG A 134 14.08 -10.22 -8.62
C ARG A 134 15.43 -10.84 -8.94
N GLU A 135 16.26 -10.18 -9.77
CA GLU A 135 17.62 -10.61 -10.08
C GLU A 135 18.52 -10.62 -8.85
N ALA A 136 18.33 -9.70 -7.90
CA ALA A 136 19.02 -9.68 -6.61
C ALA A 136 18.51 -10.73 -5.62
N GLY A 137 17.53 -11.57 -6.00
CA GLY A 137 17.02 -12.66 -5.18
C GLY A 137 15.89 -12.27 -4.23
N ALA A 138 15.19 -11.17 -4.50
CA ALA A 138 13.99 -10.82 -3.73
C ALA A 138 12.95 -11.93 -3.82
N VAL A 139 12.35 -12.29 -2.67
CA VAL A 139 11.31 -13.31 -2.55
C VAL A 139 9.96 -12.67 -2.20
N GLY A 140 8.90 -13.25 -2.72
CA GLY A 140 7.54 -12.78 -2.50
C GLY A 140 6.75 -13.59 -1.48
N SER A 141 5.44 -13.42 -1.50
CA SER A 141 4.50 -14.00 -0.52
C SER A 141 4.48 -15.53 -0.49
N ARG A 142 4.96 -16.22 -1.55
CA ARG A 142 4.84 -17.69 -1.65
C ARG A 142 5.83 -18.44 -0.79
N GLU A 143 7.04 -17.90 -0.61
CA GLU A 143 8.09 -18.61 0.13
C GLU A 143 7.99 -18.42 1.64
N ALA A 144 7.25 -17.43 2.10
CA ALA A 144 7.16 -17.09 3.50
C ALA A 144 5.71 -17.15 4.03
N ILE A 145 5.25 -18.34 4.38
CA ILE A 145 3.92 -18.56 4.99
C ILE A 145 3.69 -17.69 6.25
N LEU A 146 4.77 -17.26 6.89
CA LEU A 146 4.74 -16.41 8.09
C LEU A 146 4.69 -14.91 7.77
N TYR A 147 5.00 -14.51 6.52
CA TYR A 147 5.09 -13.10 6.12
C TYR A 147 4.09 -12.80 5.02
N ALA A 148 3.12 -11.99 5.33
CA ALA A 148 2.17 -11.49 4.34
C ALA A 148 2.79 -10.32 3.57
N PHE A 149 3.74 -10.60 2.66
CA PHE A 149 4.27 -9.58 1.76
C PHE A 149 3.15 -8.97 0.92
N GLY A 150 3.15 -7.67 0.77
CA GLY A 150 2.15 -6.95 0.00
C GLY A 150 2.75 -5.81 -0.78
N LEU A 151 2.16 -5.54 -1.92
CA LEU A 151 2.33 -4.28 -2.61
C LEU A 151 1.25 -3.33 -2.12
N GLN A 152 1.64 -2.12 -1.69
CA GLN A 152 0.71 -1.10 -1.23
C GLN A 152 0.80 0.09 -2.19
N LEU A 153 -0.34 0.46 -2.78
CA LEU A 153 -0.45 1.67 -3.59
C LEU A 153 -1.11 2.78 -2.77
N ASN A 154 -0.60 4.00 -2.92
CA ASN A 154 -1.16 5.18 -2.29
C ASN A 154 -1.58 6.19 -3.36
N PRO A 155 -2.64 5.89 -4.16
CA PRO A 155 -3.09 6.79 -5.21
C PRO A 155 -3.73 8.05 -4.62
N GLU A 156 -3.39 9.19 -5.20
CA GLU A 156 -3.98 10.46 -4.87
C GLU A 156 -5.35 10.61 -5.55
N LEU A 157 -6.29 11.26 -4.89
CA LEU A 157 -7.58 11.57 -5.47
C LEU A 157 -7.50 12.84 -6.34
N PRO A 158 -8.23 12.90 -7.48
CA PRO A 158 -8.26 14.07 -8.33
C PRO A 158 -8.87 15.31 -7.65
N ALA A 159 -9.71 15.10 -6.65
CA ALA A 159 -10.28 16.13 -5.79
C ALA A 159 -10.66 15.55 -4.43
N LEU A 160 -10.39 16.31 -3.37
CA LEU A 160 -10.78 15.97 -1.99
C LEU A 160 -12.22 16.43 -1.71
N GLU A 161 -13.15 15.97 -2.52
CA GLU A 161 -14.59 16.26 -2.41
C GLU A 161 -15.35 15.00 -2.02
N ALA A 162 -16.43 15.17 -1.26
CA ALA A 162 -17.24 14.05 -0.78
C ALA A 162 -17.81 13.20 -1.93
N ASP A 163 -18.25 13.81 -3.01
CA ASP A 163 -18.78 13.10 -4.17
C ASP A 163 -17.70 12.30 -4.91
N THR A 164 -16.53 12.88 -5.09
CA THR A 164 -15.37 12.19 -5.67
C THR A 164 -15.01 10.99 -4.83
N LEU A 165 -14.76 11.17 -3.54
CA LEU A 165 -14.43 10.08 -2.64
C LEU A 165 -15.52 9.00 -2.61
N ARG A 166 -16.79 9.39 -2.49
CA ARG A 166 -17.93 8.46 -2.53
C ARG A 166 -17.92 7.58 -3.77
N ARG A 167 -17.65 8.13 -4.96
CA ARG A 167 -17.58 7.35 -6.21
C ARG A 167 -16.44 6.33 -6.19
N TYR A 168 -15.25 6.71 -5.68
CA TYR A 168 -14.14 5.77 -5.50
C TYR A 168 -14.53 4.63 -4.58
N LEU A 169 -15.15 4.94 -3.44
CA LEU A 169 -15.54 3.93 -2.46
C LEU A 169 -16.61 2.99 -2.99
N GLN A 170 -17.62 3.51 -3.69
CA GLN A 170 -18.67 2.71 -4.32
C GLN A 170 -18.09 1.78 -5.38
N THR A 171 -17.23 2.30 -6.25
CA THR A 171 -16.57 1.51 -7.30
C THR A 171 -15.68 0.43 -6.69
N PHE A 172 -14.88 0.77 -5.66
CA PHE A 172 -14.05 -0.21 -4.98
C PHE A 172 -14.89 -1.32 -4.33
N ALA A 173 -15.99 -0.97 -3.67
CA ALA A 173 -16.90 -1.95 -3.08
C ALA A 173 -17.48 -2.91 -4.13
N ALA A 174 -17.88 -2.38 -5.28
CA ALA A 174 -18.45 -3.18 -6.37
C ALA A 174 -17.40 -4.06 -7.06
N LEU A 175 -16.17 -3.62 -7.19
CA LEU A 175 -15.07 -4.36 -7.81
C LEU A 175 -14.29 -5.25 -6.82
N TYR A 176 -14.60 -5.22 -5.52
CA TYR A 176 -13.79 -5.87 -4.49
C TYR A 176 -13.54 -7.36 -4.74
N ASP A 177 -14.58 -8.12 -5.06
CA ASP A 177 -14.45 -9.57 -5.30
C ASP A 177 -13.67 -9.86 -6.59
N TRP A 178 -13.81 -9.02 -7.62
CA TRP A 178 -13.02 -9.10 -8.84
C TRP A 178 -11.54 -8.81 -8.56
N LEU A 179 -11.23 -7.70 -7.85
CA LEU A 179 -9.86 -7.36 -7.46
C LEU A 179 -9.21 -8.46 -6.63
N LYS A 180 -9.96 -9.03 -5.67
CA LYS A 180 -9.49 -10.14 -4.86
C LYS A 180 -9.17 -11.39 -5.69
N GLY A 181 -9.97 -11.67 -6.72
CA GLY A 181 -9.70 -12.77 -7.65
C GLY A 181 -8.49 -12.50 -8.54
N ARG A 182 -8.29 -11.25 -8.97
CA ARG A 182 -7.17 -10.81 -9.79
C ARG A 182 -5.83 -10.95 -9.06
N HIS A 183 -5.78 -10.57 -7.80
CA HIS A 183 -4.55 -10.61 -7.00
C HIS A 183 -4.20 -11.99 -6.47
N GLN A 184 -5.02 -13.02 -6.73
CA GLN A 184 -4.78 -14.42 -6.34
C GLN A 184 -4.21 -14.54 -4.92
N LEU A 185 -4.84 -13.83 -3.97
CA LEU A 185 -4.38 -13.73 -2.58
C LEU A 185 -3.96 -15.10 -2.05
N ASP A 186 -2.72 -15.24 -1.66
CA ASP A 186 -2.19 -16.46 -1.09
C ASP A 186 -2.94 -16.83 0.21
N PHE A 187 -2.91 -18.13 0.55
CA PHE A 187 -3.60 -18.65 1.72
C PHE A 187 -3.15 -17.97 3.01
N SER A 188 -1.87 -17.60 3.12
CA SER A 188 -1.31 -16.88 4.28
C SER A 188 -2.00 -15.53 4.51
N ARG A 189 -2.29 -14.77 3.46
CA ARG A 189 -3.00 -13.49 3.55
C ARG A 189 -4.50 -13.63 3.79
N LYS A 190 -5.08 -14.79 3.42
CA LYS A 190 -6.49 -15.11 3.73
C LYS A 190 -6.72 -15.41 5.21
N VAL A 191 -5.67 -15.89 5.91
CA VAL A 191 -5.72 -16.24 7.33
C VAL A 191 -5.33 -15.07 8.23
N THR A 192 -4.59 -14.08 7.70
CA THR A 192 -4.19 -12.91 8.47
C THR A 192 -5.28 -11.83 8.43
N THR A 193 -5.62 -11.30 9.60
CA THR A 193 -6.63 -10.22 9.78
C THR A 193 -6.16 -8.84 9.27
N TYR A 194 -5.05 -8.79 8.50
CA TYR A 194 -4.44 -7.53 8.07
C TYR A 194 -5.11 -6.88 6.85
N ILE A 195 -5.98 -7.62 6.12
CA ILE A 195 -6.62 -7.14 4.89
C ILE A 195 -8.08 -7.59 4.88
N GLU A 196 -8.86 -7.09 5.81
CA GLU A 196 -10.29 -7.39 5.86
C GLU A 196 -11.09 -6.54 4.87
N PRO A 197 -12.18 -7.06 4.32
CA PRO A 197 -13.15 -6.24 3.61
C PRO A 197 -13.77 -5.21 4.54
N TRP A 198 -14.36 -4.18 3.98
CA TRP A 198 -15.21 -3.29 4.76
C TRP A 198 -16.41 -4.02 5.36
N ALA A 199 -16.86 -3.55 6.51
CA ALA A 199 -18.04 -4.10 7.17
C ALA A 199 -19.24 -4.06 6.21
N SER A 200 -19.94 -5.19 6.06
CA SER A 200 -21.08 -5.32 5.14
C SER A 200 -22.13 -4.23 5.34
N LYS A 201 -22.41 -3.87 6.61
CA LYS A 201 -23.35 -2.81 6.97
C LYS A 201 -22.94 -1.43 6.43
N TYR A 202 -21.63 -1.14 6.43
CA TYR A 202 -21.13 0.08 5.82
C TYR A 202 -21.32 0.04 4.31
N VAL A 203 -20.98 -1.07 3.66
CA VAL A 203 -21.14 -1.23 2.20
C VAL A 203 -22.62 -1.07 1.81
N ASP A 204 -23.57 -1.65 2.55
CA ASP A 204 -24.99 -1.51 2.30
C ASP A 204 -25.44 -0.05 2.34
N LYS A 205 -24.93 0.73 3.30
CA LYS A 205 -25.19 2.16 3.40
C LYS A 205 -24.56 2.94 2.25
N LEU A 206 -23.30 2.64 1.93
CA LEU A 206 -22.54 3.34 0.89
C LEU A 206 -23.21 3.25 -0.49
N VAL A 207 -23.78 2.08 -0.82
CA VAL A 207 -24.43 1.85 -2.13
C VAL A 207 -25.94 2.06 -2.11
N ALA A 208 -26.51 2.50 -1.00
CA ALA A 208 -27.93 2.80 -0.90
C ALA A 208 -28.34 3.88 -1.91
N GLU A 209 -29.55 3.73 -2.47
CA GLU A 209 -30.11 4.72 -3.40
C GLU A 209 -30.18 6.11 -2.73
N GLY A 210 -29.70 7.12 -3.45
CA GLY A 210 -29.70 8.50 -2.96
C GLY A 210 -28.64 8.82 -1.89
N TYR A 211 -27.72 7.89 -1.58
CA TYR A 211 -26.63 8.20 -0.66
C TYR A 211 -25.68 9.24 -1.23
N SER A 212 -25.78 10.47 -0.73
CA SER A 212 -24.99 11.62 -1.16
C SER A 212 -24.61 12.47 0.07
N PRO A 213 -23.69 11.97 0.92
CA PRO A 213 -23.28 12.65 2.13
C PRO A 213 -22.37 13.83 1.84
N ASP A 214 -22.27 14.76 2.80
CA ASP A 214 -21.11 15.63 2.90
C ASP A 214 -19.89 14.87 3.42
N MET A 215 -18.72 15.51 3.41
CA MET A 215 -17.47 14.86 3.78
C MET A 215 -17.47 14.37 5.24
N GLU A 216 -17.96 15.17 6.17
CA GLU A 216 -18.02 14.79 7.58
C GLU A 216 -18.93 13.58 7.79
N THR A 217 -20.09 13.55 7.18
CA THR A 217 -21.03 12.44 7.24
C THR A 217 -20.41 11.18 6.63
N LEU A 218 -19.73 11.29 5.48
CA LEU A 218 -19.05 10.16 4.83
C LEU A 218 -17.97 9.58 5.74
N MET A 219 -17.14 10.43 6.36
CA MET A 219 -16.11 9.99 7.30
C MET A 219 -16.72 9.28 8.52
N ARG A 220 -17.75 9.88 9.16
CA ARG A 220 -18.42 9.27 10.31
C ARG A 220 -19.05 7.92 9.97
N ASP A 221 -19.65 7.80 8.81
CA ASP A 221 -20.28 6.57 8.35
C ASP A 221 -19.25 5.44 8.15
N TYR A 222 -18.10 5.77 7.57
CA TYR A 222 -17.01 4.80 7.44
C TYR A 222 -16.43 4.42 8.80
N LEU A 223 -16.04 5.40 9.61
CA LEU A 223 -15.35 5.21 10.88
C LEU A 223 -16.16 4.42 11.89
N LYS A 224 -17.48 4.57 11.87
CA LYS A 224 -18.40 3.83 12.76
C LYS A 224 -18.25 2.31 12.64
N ASP A 225 -18.05 1.81 11.44
CA ASP A 225 -18.04 0.36 11.13
C ASP A 225 -16.64 -0.14 10.73
N ASN A 226 -15.68 0.76 10.46
CA ASN A 226 -14.32 0.43 10.00
C ASN A 226 -13.22 1.22 10.74
N PRO A 227 -13.21 1.28 12.09
CA PRO A 227 -12.21 2.05 12.84
C PRO A 227 -10.87 1.30 12.95
N THR A 228 -10.31 0.87 11.82
CA THR A 228 -9.08 0.06 11.82
C THR A 228 -8.30 0.24 10.53
N ARG A 229 -6.96 0.17 10.62
CA ARG A 229 -6.03 0.17 9.47
C ARG A 229 -6.07 -1.13 8.66
N ASN A 230 -6.70 -2.18 9.17
CA ASN A 230 -6.67 -3.52 8.58
C ASN A 230 -7.76 -3.70 7.52
N ARG A 231 -7.87 -2.76 6.59
CA ARG A 231 -8.82 -2.80 5.47
C ARG A 231 -8.08 -2.92 4.14
N ALA A 232 -8.68 -3.61 3.18
CA ALA A 232 -8.14 -3.75 1.83
C ALA A 232 -7.95 -2.40 1.12
N LEU A 233 -8.83 -1.45 1.39
CA LEU A 233 -8.64 -0.03 1.12
C LEU A 233 -8.83 0.72 2.44
N ASP A 234 -7.72 1.19 3.02
CA ASP A 234 -7.68 1.89 4.29
C ASP A 234 -7.78 3.40 4.06
N LEU A 235 -8.76 4.03 4.68
CA LEU A 235 -9.03 5.47 4.54
C LEU A 235 -8.48 6.30 5.70
N LEU A 236 -7.95 5.68 6.75
CA LEU A 236 -7.55 6.42 7.95
C LEU A 236 -6.46 7.45 7.66
N PRO A 237 -5.43 7.19 6.82
CA PRO A 237 -4.45 8.20 6.46
C PRO A 237 -5.05 9.41 5.74
N LEU A 238 -6.00 9.19 4.83
CA LEU A 238 -6.72 10.24 4.12
C LEU A 238 -7.60 11.04 5.08
N PHE A 239 -8.31 10.37 5.97
CA PHE A 239 -9.16 11.03 6.97
C PHE A 239 -8.35 11.83 7.99
N ALA A 240 -7.15 11.36 8.37
CA ALA A 240 -6.22 12.15 9.17
C ALA A 240 -5.78 13.43 8.45
N HIS A 241 -5.71 13.41 7.11
CA HIS A 241 -5.40 14.59 6.31
C HIS A 241 -6.59 15.56 6.21
N ILE A 242 -7.80 15.04 6.04
CA ILE A 242 -9.00 15.86 5.87
C ILE A 242 -9.47 16.47 7.19
N ASN A 243 -9.55 15.66 8.26
CA ASN A 243 -10.01 16.08 9.58
C ASN A 243 -9.48 15.14 10.68
N ALA A 244 -8.29 15.45 11.19
CA ALA A 244 -7.63 14.67 12.22
C ALA A 244 -8.42 14.61 13.55
N ASP A 245 -9.10 15.70 13.91
CA ASP A 245 -9.89 15.78 15.15
C ASP A 245 -11.09 14.82 15.08
N LEU A 246 -11.78 14.80 13.96
CA LEU A 246 -12.87 13.85 13.73
C LEU A 246 -12.39 12.40 13.75
N LEU A 247 -11.23 12.10 13.13
CA LEU A 247 -10.65 10.76 13.17
C LEU A 247 -10.36 10.32 14.61
N ALA A 248 -9.79 11.21 15.42
CA ALA A 248 -9.44 10.94 16.81
C ALA A 248 -10.64 10.58 17.71
N GLU A 249 -11.87 10.97 17.32
CA GLU A 249 -13.09 10.54 18.02
C GLU A 249 -13.31 9.00 17.93
N TYR A 250 -12.71 8.32 16.94
CA TYR A 250 -12.95 6.91 16.63
C TYR A 250 -11.70 6.03 16.78
N VAL A 251 -10.52 6.57 16.48
CA VAL A 251 -9.28 5.79 16.41
C VAL A 251 -8.11 6.59 16.96
N GLU A 252 -7.40 6.00 17.93
CA GLU A 252 -6.11 6.48 18.42
C GLU A 252 -5.03 5.44 18.06
N ASP A 253 -4.38 5.61 16.90
CA ASP A 253 -3.27 4.75 16.47
C ASP A 253 -2.13 5.64 15.93
N PRO A 254 -0.97 5.73 16.62
CA PRO A 254 0.14 6.60 16.23
C PRO A 254 0.77 6.21 14.87
N ARG A 255 0.46 5.03 14.36
CA ARG A 255 0.92 4.55 13.05
C ARG A 255 0.11 5.13 11.89
N ILE A 256 -0.99 5.82 12.16
CA ILE A 256 -1.75 6.54 11.13
C ILE A 256 -0.99 7.82 10.81
N LYS A 257 -0.35 7.85 9.64
CA LYS A 257 0.32 9.04 9.13
C LYS A 257 -0.59 9.74 8.13
N SER A 258 -0.88 11.02 8.40
CA SER A 258 -1.71 11.89 7.54
C SER A 258 -1.12 12.02 6.14
N ARG A 259 -1.95 11.76 5.10
CA ARG A 259 -1.58 11.92 3.69
C ARG A 259 -2.81 12.06 2.80
N PRO A 260 -2.72 12.80 1.66
CA PRO A 260 -3.86 13.08 0.78
C PRO A 260 -4.18 11.91 -0.17
N THR A 261 -3.89 10.67 0.23
CA THR A 261 -3.98 9.50 -0.63
C THR A 261 -4.88 8.43 -0.05
N LEU A 262 -5.48 7.63 -0.90
CA LEU A 262 -6.02 6.33 -0.54
C LEU A 262 -4.87 5.39 -0.15
N HIS A 263 -5.16 4.34 0.60
CA HIS A 263 -4.18 3.33 0.98
C HIS A 263 -4.68 1.94 0.56
N TYR A 264 -4.35 1.55 -0.67
CA TYR A 264 -4.75 0.29 -1.27
C TYR A 264 -3.76 -0.81 -0.92
N ARG A 265 -4.21 -1.80 -0.14
CA ARG A 265 -3.39 -2.83 0.50
C ARG A 265 -3.66 -4.24 0.00
N LEU A 266 -4.66 -4.41 -0.87
CA LEU A 266 -5.11 -5.73 -1.32
C LEU A 266 -4.04 -6.51 -2.10
N PRO A 267 -3.22 -5.91 -2.99
CA PRO A 267 -2.31 -6.65 -3.83
C PRO A 267 -1.25 -7.44 -3.08
N ASP A 268 -0.94 -8.65 -3.55
CA ASP A 268 0.21 -9.43 -3.15
C ASP A 268 1.48 -8.91 -3.83
N CYS A 269 2.63 -9.11 -3.17
CA CYS A 269 3.94 -8.98 -3.79
C CYS A 269 4.46 -10.38 -4.15
N ASP A 270 4.26 -10.79 -5.40
CA ASP A 270 4.70 -12.09 -5.93
C ASP A 270 5.98 -11.93 -6.76
N ILE A 271 6.93 -11.16 -6.21
CA ILE A 271 8.12 -10.64 -6.92
C ILE A 271 9.03 -11.74 -7.48
N ASP A 272 9.11 -12.89 -6.83
CA ASP A 272 9.87 -14.07 -7.27
C ASP A 272 9.22 -14.81 -8.45
N ASN A 273 7.97 -14.49 -8.78
CA ASN A 273 7.29 -15.02 -9.96
C ASN A 273 7.64 -14.18 -11.20
N PRO A 274 8.33 -14.75 -12.20
CA PRO A 274 8.70 -13.99 -13.40
C PRO A 274 7.51 -13.53 -14.26
N ARG A 275 6.29 -13.99 -13.95
CA ARG A 275 5.05 -13.57 -14.61
C ARG A 275 4.30 -12.48 -13.83
N TRP A 276 4.76 -12.16 -12.63
CA TRP A 276 4.19 -11.08 -11.85
C TRP A 276 4.85 -9.76 -12.24
N HIS A 277 4.04 -8.75 -12.50
CA HIS A 277 4.45 -7.42 -12.91
C HIS A 277 3.73 -6.36 -12.08
N PHE A 278 4.45 -5.32 -11.69
CA PHE A 278 3.86 -4.16 -11.04
C PHE A 278 2.74 -3.54 -11.90
N SER A 279 3.00 -3.42 -13.21
CA SER A 279 2.04 -2.89 -14.18
C SER A 279 0.71 -3.64 -14.21
N THR A 280 0.67 -4.93 -13.89
CA THR A 280 -0.59 -5.68 -13.76
C THR A 280 -1.42 -5.16 -12.60
N VAL A 281 -0.79 -4.96 -11.44
CA VAL A 281 -1.45 -4.44 -10.24
C VAL A 281 -1.92 -3.00 -10.46
N TRP A 282 -1.06 -2.19 -11.09
CA TRP A 282 -1.40 -0.81 -11.43
C TRP A 282 -2.58 -0.74 -12.40
N ASN A 283 -2.60 -1.56 -13.46
CA ASN A 283 -3.70 -1.59 -14.41
C ASN A 283 -5.03 -2.02 -13.79
N ASP A 284 -5.02 -2.87 -12.78
CA ASP A 284 -6.23 -3.23 -12.04
C ASP A 284 -6.79 -2.00 -11.27
N TRP A 285 -5.90 -1.14 -10.71
CA TRP A 285 -6.31 0.14 -10.16
C TRP A 285 -6.84 1.10 -11.23
N VAL A 286 -6.21 1.15 -12.40
CA VAL A 286 -6.64 1.98 -13.53
C VAL A 286 -8.06 1.63 -13.99
N VAL A 287 -8.49 0.37 -13.93
CA VAL A 287 -9.88 -0.02 -14.21
C VAL A 287 -10.83 0.71 -13.26
N LEU A 288 -10.50 0.80 -11.97
CA LEU A 288 -11.29 1.54 -11.00
C LEU A 288 -11.36 3.03 -11.37
N GLU A 289 -10.22 3.65 -11.70
CA GLU A 289 -10.13 5.05 -12.13
C GLU A 289 -11.03 5.32 -13.35
N GLN A 290 -11.00 4.45 -14.35
CA GLN A 290 -11.80 4.57 -15.56
C GLN A 290 -13.31 4.50 -15.28
N VAL A 291 -13.72 3.62 -14.37
CA VAL A 291 -15.14 3.55 -13.95
C VAL A 291 -15.55 4.81 -13.22
N VAL A 292 -14.72 5.29 -12.28
CA VAL A 292 -15.00 6.53 -11.53
C VAL A 292 -15.09 7.76 -12.43
N ALA A 293 -14.24 7.83 -13.45
CA ALA A 293 -14.20 8.93 -14.42
C ALA A 293 -15.43 8.96 -15.35
N ASN A 294 -16.05 7.80 -15.58
CA ASN A 294 -17.24 7.69 -16.44
C ASN A 294 -18.52 7.53 -15.59
N LEU A 295 -19.30 8.61 -15.47
CA LEU A 295 -20.50 8.62 -14.62
C LEU A 295 -21.55 7.57 -15.00
N GLU A 296 -21.70 7.26 -16.29
CA GLU A 296 -22.63 6.24 -16.78
C GLU A 296 -22.19 4.84 -16.33
N HIS A 297 -20.92 4.47 -16.56
CA HIS A 297 -20.36 3.20 -16.11
C HIS A 297 -20.39 3.07 -14.58
N HIS A 298 -20.07 4.15 -13.85
CA HIS A 298 -20.15 4.16 -12.40
C HIS A 298 -21.57 3.89 -11.92
N GLN A 299 -22.57 4.53 -12.51
CA GLN A 299 -23.99 4.35 -12.13
C GLN A 299 -24.45 2.92 -12.45
N GLU A 300 -24.18 2.44 -13.65
CA GLU A 300 -24.54 1.08 -14.08
C GLU A 300 -23.92 0.01 -13.14
N LEU A 301 -22.61 0.13 -12.85
CA LEU A 301 -21.94 -0.78 -11.94
C LEU A 301 -22.56 -0.79 -10.54
N ASN A 302 -22.88 0.38 -10.00
CA ASN A 302 -23.49 0.49 -8.67
C ASN A 302 -24.90 -0.09 -8.63
N ASP A 303 -25.68 0.10 -9.67
CA ASP A 303 -27.04 -0.44 -9.76
C ASP A 303 -27.00 -1.98 -9.79
N LEU A 304 -26.14 -2.56 -10.62
CA LEU A 304 -25.92 -4.02 -10.69
C LEU A 304 -25.43 -4.58 -9.35
N PHE A 305 -24.48 -3.89 -8.71
CA PHE A 305 -23.94 -4.33 -7.42
C PHE A 305 -25.01 -4.27 -6.32
N ARG A 306 -25.81 -3.23 -6.26
CA ARG A 306 -26.94 -3.09 -5.32
C ARG A 306 -27.98 -4.21 -5.50
N GLU A 307 -28.33 -4.52 -6.75
CA GLU A 307 -29.24 -5.63 -7.07
C GLU A 307 -28.68 -6.97 -6.58
N SER A 308 -27.42 -7.25 -6.86
CA SER A 308 -26.75 -8.49 -6.43
C SER A 308 -26.78 -8.68 -4.92
N ARG A 309 -26.55 -7.61 -4.17
CA ARG A 309 -26.61 -7.63 -2.69
C ARG A 309 -28.03 -7.90 -2.20
N THR A 310 -29.04 -7.31 -2.83
CA THR A 310 -30.44 -7.53 -2.45
C THR A 310 -30.89 -8.98 -2.70
N LEU A 311 -30.40 -9.61 -3.77
CA LEU A 311 -30.69 -11.02 -4.07
C LEU A 311 -30.01 -11.97 -3.09
N SER A 312 -28.79 -11.66 -2.64
CA SER A 312 -28.08 -12.46 -1.64
C SER A 312 -28.82 -12.51 -0.30
N PHE A 313 -29.45 -11.43 0.14
CA PHE A 313 -30.26 -11.39 1.36
C PHE A 313 -31.59 -12.16 1.26
N ARG A 314 -32.12 -12.38 0.05
CA ARG A 314 -33.40 -13.12 -0.13
C ARG A 314 -33.20 -14.64 -0.12
N ASN A 315 -31.97 -15.10 -0.25
CA ASN A 315 -31.59 -16.51 -0.32
C ASN A 315 -30.99 -17.05 1.00
N LEU A 316 -30.94 -16.24 2.04
CA LEU A 316 -30.57 -16.60 3.42
C LEU A 316 -31.84 -16.69 4.30
#